data_8ee4fa529ba72f518454dd54012ff5df
#
_entry.id   8ee4fa529ba72f518454dd54012ff5df
#
_cell.length_a   1.000
_cell.length_b   1.000
_cell.length_c   1.000
_cell.angle_alpha   90.00
_cell.angle_beta   90.00
_cell.angle_gamma   90.00
#
_symmetry.space_group_name_H-M   'P 1'
#
loop_
_entity.id
_entity.type
_entity.pdbx_description
1 polymer ?
#
loop_
_entity_poly.entity_id
_entity_poly.type
_entity_poly.pdbx_seq_one_letter_code
_entity_poly.pdbx_strand_id
1 'polypeptide(L)'
;MRLDFVTLFIFWEGTAVASVFLIWARGTEGAYYTGMRYLIIQIASGVILVAGMALHYHETGSLAFGALTLGSLGTWAILIAFGIKAAFPLLHTWLPDAYPAATPTGTVVLSIFTTKLAIYSLARSFAGTEILIYIGTVMVFWPLIYAAAENDLRRVLAYALNNQLGFMVIAVGIGTPLALNGVAAHAVAHILYKSLLFMAMGAVLYRTGTAKASGLGGLYRSMPITALLCIVGGLAMSTPLFAGFVSKSLILSSVAKAYEPLIWAALLFGSAGIFYVAGVRLPYLAFFGEDKFAGAPVRPKEAPWNMLLAMGLTAASCFALGLMPATFMSFLPYDVAYDAYTPDHILTQLQVLSFTAIAFFALWRFGLIKRPAPGILVDSDWLNRRLALARAL
;
A
#
# COMPACT_ATOMS: atom_id res chain seq x y z
N MET A 1 -10.45 6.74 28.13
CA MET A 1 -11.00 7.78 27.23
C MET A 1 -11.84 7.07 26.17
N ARG A 2 -13.16 7.26 26.13
CA ARG A 2 -13.98 6.69 25.04
C ARG A 2 -13.73 7.56 23.81
N LEU A 3 -13.18 6.96 22.78
CA LEU A 3 -13.05 7.63 21.47
C LEU A 3 -14.45 7.81 20.89
N ASP A 4 -14.73 9.00 20.40
CA ASP A 4 -15.97 9.35 19.72
C ASP A 4 -15.70 9.73 18.25
N PHE A 5 -16.75 9.81 17.47
CA PHE A 5 -16.66 10.18 16.06
C PHE A 5 -16.18 11.62 15.85
N VAL A 6 -16.43 12.53 16.79
CA VAL A 6 -15.99 13.94 16.68
C VAL A 6 -14.46 14.00 16.79
N THR A 7 -13.89 13.27 17.78
CA THR A 7 -12.45 13.15 17.92
C THR A 7 -11.83 12.51 16.67
N LEU A 8 -12.44 11.43 16.13
CA LEU A 8 -11.99 10.83 14.90
C LEU A 8 -11.98 11.83 13.75
N PHE A 9 -13.06 12.61 13.58
CA PHE A 9 -13.20 13.61 12.52
C PHE A 9 -12.11 14.69 12.57
N ILE A 10 -11.81 15.21 13.77
CA ILE A 10 -10.75 16.22 13.95
C ILE A 10 -9.41 15.69 13.43
N PHE A 11 -9.03 14.46 13.81
CA PHE A 11 -7.79 13.86 13.32
C PHE A 11 -7.87 13.42 11.85
N TRP A 12 -9.05 13.07 11.36
CA TRP A 12 -9.31 12.73 9.96
C TRP A 12 -9.00 13.90 9.03
N GLU A 13 -9.54 15.09 9.36
CA GLU A 13 -9.29 16.32 8.62
C GLU A 13 -7.89 16.87 8.89
N GLY A 14 -7.44 16.86 10.14
CA GLY A 14 -6.08 17.28 10.49
C GLY A 14 -5.02 16.52 9.71
N THR A 15 -5.20 15.22 9.52
CA THR A 15 -4.30 14.39 8.69
C THR A 15 -4.36 14.80 7.22
N ALA A 16 -5.55 15.12 6.67
CA ALA A 16 -5.71 15.55 5.29
C ALA A 16 -4.98 16.86 5.02
N VAL A 17 -5.22 17.87 5.88
CA VAL A 17 -4.60 19.19 5.75
C VAL A 17 -3.08 19.13 5.98
N ALA A 18 -2.62 18.44 7.03
CA ALA A 18 -1.18 18.34 7.31
C ALA A 18 -0.43 17.59 6.19
N SER A 19 -1.03 16.56 5.63
CA SER A 19 -0.35 15.72 4.63
C SER A 19 -0.23 16.36 3.24
N VAL A 20 -1.10 17.29 2.86
CA VAL A 20 -0.99 17.95 1.55
C VAL A 20 0.30 18.78 1.44
N PHE A 21 0.81 19.33 2.54
CA PHE A 21 2.08 20.07 2.54
C PHE A 21 3.27 19.18 2.17
N LEU A 22 3.21 17.87 2.43
CA LEU A 22 4.24 16.93 2.00
C LEU A 22 4.29 16.76 0.48
N ILE A 23 3.16 17.00 -0.20
CA ILE A 23 3.07 17.00 -1.66
C ILE A 23 3.56 18.35 -2.19
N TRP A 24 3.06 19.46 -1.66
CA TRP A 24 3.43 20.81 -2.10
C TRP A 24 4.90 21.15 -1.83
N ALA A 25 5.50 20.59 -0.79
CA ALA A 25 6.92 20.76 -0.48
C ALA A 25 7.86 20.28 -1.62
N ARG A 26 7.36 19.56 -2.63
CA ARG A 26 8.15 19.24 -3.82
C ARG A 26 8.44 20.46 -4.70
N GLY A 27 7.64 21.53 -4.61
CA GLY A 27 7.86 22.80 -5.29
C GLY A 27 7.67 22.78 -6.80
N THR A 28 6.96 21.77 -7.35
CA THR A 28 6.64 21.71 -8.78
C THR A 28 5.17 22.03 -9.04
N GLU A 29 4.88 22.62 -10.19
CA GLU A 29 3.50 22.92 -10.62
C GLU A 29 2.61 21.67 -10.62
N GLY A 30 3.11 20.55 -11.14
CA GLY A 30 2.40 19.28 -11.10
C GLY A 30 2.10 18.78 -9.69
N ALA A 31 3.02 19.01 -8.73
CA ALA A 31 2.78 18.68 -7.32
C ALA A 31 1.72 19.58 -6.69
N TYR A 32 1.65 20.84 -7.08
CA TYR A 32 0.61 21.77 -6.61
C TYR A 32 -0.79 21.30 -7.02
N TYR A 33 -1.03 21.06 -8.31
CA TYR A 33 -2.33 20.60 -8.80
C TYR A 33 -2.71 19.22 -8.26
N THR A 34 -1.74 18.32 -8.15
CA THR A 34 -1.98 16.99 -7.55
C THR A 34 -2.33 17.12 -6.06
N GLY A 35 -1.64 18.00 -5.33
CA GLY A 35 -1.93 18.29 -3.93
C GLY A 35 -3.33 18.89 -3.73
N MET A 36 -3.73 19.84 -4.59
CA MET A 36 -5.10 20.40 -4.57
C MET A 36 -6.16 19.34 -4.79
N ARG A 37 -5.98 18.48 -5.80
CA ARG A 37 -6.89 17.36 -6.06
C ARG A 37 -6.95 16.39 -4.88
N TYR A 38 -5.80 16.04 -4.31
CA TYR A 38 -5.71 15.22 -3.11
C TYR A 38 -6.51 15.85 -1.96
N LEU A 39 -6.28 17.12 -1.67
CA LEU A 39 -6.94 17.84 -0.57
C LEU A 39 -8.46 17.87 -0.76
N ILE A 40 -8.94 18.19 -1.95
CA ILE A 40 -10.38 18.23 -2.27
C ILE A 40 -11.03 16.86 -2.00
N ILE A 41 -10.40 15.77 -2.46
CA ILE A 41 -10.94 14.40 -2.26
C ILE A 41 -10.92 14.03 -0.77
N GLN A 42 -9.87 14.38 -0.03
CA GLN A 42 -9.77 14.07 1.39
C GLN A 42 -10.77 14.88 2.23
N ILE A 43 -10.95 16.18 1.93
CA ILE A 43 -11.97 17.02 2.58
C ILE A 43 -13.39 16.50 2.23
N ALA A 44 -13.64 16.13 0.98
CA ALA A 44 -14.92 15.52 0.60
C ALA A 44 -15.21 14.25 1.42
N SER A 45 -14.20 13.42 1.69
CA SER A 45 -14.33 12.28 2.61
C SER A 45 -14.76 12.71 4.01
N GLY A 46 -14.18 13.79 4.55
CA GLY A 46 -14.55 14.30 5.86
C GLY A 46 -15.96 14.92 5.90
N VAL A 47 -16.36 15.64 4.87
CA VAL A 47 -17.73 16.18 4.75
C VAL A 47 -18.76 15.04 4.74
N ILE A 48 -18.50 13.97 3.98
CA ILE A 48 -19.35 12.78 3.95
C ILE A 48 -19.36 12.11 5.33
N LEU A 49 -18.20 12.05 6.02
CA LEU A 49 -18.12 11.50 7.37
C LEU A 49 -19.01 12.29 8.36
N VAL A 50 -18.92 13.63 8.35
CA VAL A 50 -19.77 14.48 9.22
C VAL A 50 -21.26 14.29 8.91
N ALA A 51 -21.65 14.26 7.64
CA ALA A 51 -23.03 14.00 7.25
C ALA A 51 -23.50 12.62 7.76
N GLY A 52 -22.67 11.58 7.60
CA GLY A 52 -22.94 10.25 8.11
C GLY A 52 -23.07 10.20 9.63
N MET A 53 -22.18 10.91 10.35
CA MET A 53 -22.24 11.04 11.81
C MET A 53 -23.52 11.74 12.29
N ALA A 54 -23.92 12.82 11.62
CA ALA A 54 -25.15 13.57 11.96
C ALA A 54 -26.40 12.70 11.76
N LEU A 55 -26.47 11.95 10.66
CA LEU A 55 -27.56 11.01 10.41
C LEU A 55 -27.58 9.87 11.44
N HIS A 56 -26.42 9.29 11.72
CA HIS A 56 -26.29 8.23 12.72
C HIS A 56 -26.67 8.71 14.13
N TYR A 57 -26.27 9.94 14.50
CA TYR A 57 -26.68 10.54 15.76
C TYR A 57 -28.17 10.78 15.85
N HIS A 58 -28.78 11.24 14.76
CA HIS A 58 -30.25 11.45 14.70
C HIS A 58 -31.00 10.12 14.92
N GLU A 59 -30.48 9.01 14.41
CA GLU A 59 -31.10 7.68 14.53
C GLU A 59 -30.88 7.03 15.91
N THR A 60 -29.69 7.20 16.49
CA THR A 60 -29.23 6.40 17.66
C THR A 60 -29.02 7.23 18.92
N GLY A 61 -28.93 8.56 18.81
CA GLY A 61 -28.55 9.45 19.91
C GLY A 61 -27.09 9.30 20.38
N SER A 62 -26.24 8.58 19.63
CA SER A 62 -24.86 8.25 20.04
C SER A 62 -23.83 8.67 18.99
N LEU A 63 -22.73 9.27 19.45
CA LEU A 63 -21.51 9.54 18.67
C LEU A 63 -20.34 8.64 19.08
N ALA A 64 -20.59 7.58 19.84
CA ALA A 64 -19.54 6.65 20.25
C ALA A 64 -18.91 5.96 19.03
N PHE A 65 -17.59 6.06 18.91
CA PHE A 65 -16.83 5.40 17.86
C PHE A 65 -16.63 3.92 18.22
N GLY A 66 -17.47 3.05 17.67
CA GLY A 66 -17.52 1.61 17.91
C GLY A 66 -18.11 0.84 16.74
N ALA A 67 -18.53 -0.40 17.01
CA ALA A 67 -19.13 -1.27 15.99
C ALA A 67 -20.42 -0.68 15.46
N LEU A 68 -20.56 -0.67 14.14
CA LEU A 68 -21.73 -0.22 13.38
C LEU A 68 -22.28 -1.37 12.54
N THR A 69 -23.59 -1.42 12.42
CA THR A 69 -24.28 -2.33 11.48
C THR A 69 -24.70 -1.54 10.26
N LEU A 70 -24.36 -2.01 9.07
CA LEU A 70 -24.85 -1.40 7.83
C LEU A 70 -26.36 -1.60 7.72
N GLY A 71 -27.08 -0.53 7.37
CA GLY A 71 -28.53 -0.57 7.21
C GLY A 71 -29.14 0.81 7.02
N SER A 72 -28.57 1.83 7.62
CA SER A 72 -29.05 3.21 7.50
C SER A 72 -28.20 4.05 6.53
N LEU A 73 -28.76 5.15 6.06
CA LEU A 73 -28.03 6.10 5.21
C LEU A 73 -26.80 6.66 5.94
N GLY A 74 -26.90 6.88 7.26
CA GLY A 74 -25.80 7.35 8.08
C GLY A 74 -24.61 6.38 8.09
N THR A 75 -24.87 5.09 8.31
CA THR A 75 -23.81 4.06 8.33
C THR A 75 -23.19 3.81 6.95
N TRP A 76 -23.97 3.92 5.86
CA TRP A 76 -23.44 3.88 4.50
C TRP A 76 -22.54 5.09 4.19
N ALA A 77 -22.94 6.30 4.59
CA ALA A 77 -22.11 7.50 4.41
C ALA A 77 -20.78 7.38 5.17
N ILE A 78 -20.80 6.88 6.41
CA ILE A 78 -19.57 6.62 7.19
C ILE A 78 -18.68 5.59 6.47
N LEU A 79 -19.25 4.50 5.97
CA LEU A 79 -18.50 3.48 5.22
C LEU A 79 -17.85 4.05 3.96
N ILE A 80 -18.60 4.87 3.18
CA ILE A 80 -18.08 5.53 1.96
C ILE A 80 -16.95 6.49 2.32
N ALA A 81 -17.11 7.30 3.38
CA ALA A 81 -16.06 8.20 3.85
C ALA A 81 -14.77 7.44 4.19
N PHE A 82 -14.86 6.32 4.92
CA PHE A 82 -13.72 5.46 5.20
C PHE A 82 -13.16 4.82 3.93
N GLY A 83 -14.03 4.42 3.00
CA GLY A 83 -13.66 3.85 1.71
C GLY A 83 -12.87 4.79 0.81
N ILE A 84 -13.20 6.09 0.78
CA ILE A 84 -12.44 7.11 0.04
C ILE A 84 -10.99 7.14 0.56
N LYS A 85 -10.79 7.23 1.87
CA LYS A 85 -9.46 7.30 2.46
C LYS A 85 -8.74 5.93 2.46
N ALA A 86 -9.49 4.81 2.46
CA ALA A 86 -8.96 3.46 2.27
C ALA A 86 -8.65 3.14 0.80
N ALA A 87 -8.98 4.04 -0.11
CA ALA A 87 -8.78 3.87 -1.56
C ALA A 87 -9.55 2.67 -2.14
N PHE A 88 -10.86 2.58 -1.84
CA PHE A 88 -11.76 1.58 -2.43
C PHE A 88 -11.82 1.70 -3.96
N PRO A 89 -12.23 0.66 -4.67
CA PRO A 89 -12.36 0.69 -6.12
C PRO A 89 -13.17 1.90 -6.58
N LEU A 90 -12.73 2.54 -7.65
CA LEU A 90 -13.23 3.81 -8.21
C LEU A 90 -12.91 5.06 -7.36
N LEU A 91 -12.65 4.92 -6.06
CA LEU A 91 -12.31 6.03 -5.13
C LEU A 91 -10.80 6.15 -4.86
N HIS A 92 -9.97 5.32 -5.50
CA HIS A 92 -8.54 5.15 -5.21
C HIS A 92 -7.60 6.07 -5.99
N THR A 93 -8.07 6.76 -7.03
CA THR A 93 -7.21 7.46 -8.01
C THR A 93 -6.34 8.56 -7.43
N TRP A 94 -6.74 9.14 -6.29
CA TRP A 94 -5.93 10.11 -5.56
C TRP A 94 -4.59 9.52 -5.06
N LEU A 95 -4.57 8.24 -4.72
CA LEU A 95 -3.42 7.57 -4.10
C LEU A 95 -2.25 7.39 -5.09
N PRO A 96 -2.43 6.79 -6.30
CA PRO A 96 -1.35 6.67 -7.28
C PRO A 96 -0.92 8.02 -7.87
N ASP A 97 -1.69 9.09 -7.72
CA ASP A 97 -1.30 10.44 -8.11
C ASP A 97 -0.50 11.16 -7.01
N ALA A 98 -1.03 11.19 -5.79
CA ALA A 98 -0.48 11.98 -4.69
C ALA A 98 0.88 11.46 -4.22
N TYR A 99 1.05 10.14 -4.10
CA TYR A 99 2.26 9.57 -3.52
C TYR A 99 3.52 9.80 -4.39
N PRO A 100 3.49 9.60 -5.71
CA PRO A 100 4.63 9.92 -6.57
C PRO A 100 4.90 11.42 -6.67
N ALA A 101 3.87 12.27 -6.49
CA ALA A 101 3.99 13.72 -6.56
C ALA A 101 4.64 14.32 -5.31
N ALA A 102 4.61 13.66 -4.17
CA ALA A 102 5.24 14.13 -2.93
C ALA A 102 6.78 14.10 -3.00
N THR A 103 7.43 14.78 -2.05
CA THR A 103 8.88 14.68 -1.86
C THR A 103 9.32 13.23 -1.59
N PRO A 104 10.61 12.88 -1.75
CA PRO A 104 11.11 11.55 -1.41
C PRO A 104 10.73 11.08 0.01
N THR A 105 10.86 11.96 1.00
CA THR A 105 10.50 11.70 2.40
C THR A 105 9.00 11.82 2.64
N GLY A 106 8.34 12.79 2.02
CA GLY A 106 6.89 13.01 2.15
C GLY A 106 6.07 11.81 1.73
N THR A 107 6.48 11.10 0.67
CA THR A 107 5.80 9.86 0.23
C THR A 107 5.85 8.78 1.31
N VAL A 108 6.97 8.65 2.03
CA VAL A 108 7.10 7.67 3.12
C VAL A 108 6.07 7.97 4.20
N VAL A 109 5.98 9.22 4.66
CA VAL A 109 5.01 9.65 5.69
C VAL A 109 3.57 9.43 5.22
N LEU A 110 3.23 9.83 3.98
CA LEU A 110 1.90 9.59 3.38
C LEU A 110 1.55 8.10 3.38
N SER A 111 2.51 7.23 3.05
CA SER A 111 2.29 5.79 2.99
C SER A 111 2.06 5.15 4.36
N ILE A 112 2.55 5.77 5.43
CA ILE A 112 2.41 5.29 6.81
C ILE A 112 1.01 5.59 7.37
N PHE A 113 0.55 6.84 7.30
CA PHE A 113 -0.56 7.31 8.12
C PHE A 113 -1.91 7.28 7.39
N THR A 114 -2.00 7.87 6.20
CA THR A 114 -3.28 8.21 5.56
C THR A 114 -4.23 7.01 5.43
N THR A 115 -3.79 5.95 4.77
CA THR A 115 -4.64 4.77 4.52
C THR A 115 -4.81 3.88 5.76
N LYS A 116 -3.85 3.87 6.69
CA LYS A 116 -3.93 3.04 7.91
C LYS A 116 -4.94 3.59 8.91
N LEU A 117 -5.11 4.90 8.97
CA LEU A 117 -6.21 5.51 9.73
C LEU A 117 -7.57 4.99 9.22
N ALA A 118 -7.75 4.91 7.90
CA ALA A 118 -8.98 4.37 7.32
C ALA A 118 -9.18 2.88 7.63
N ILE A 119 -8.12 2.06 7.50
CA ILE A 119 -8.17 0.63 7.86
C ILE A 119 -8.49 0.43 9.33
N TYR A 120 -7.88 1.22 10.23
CA TYR A 120 -8.22 1.21 11.65
C TYR A 120 -9.69 1.52 11.89
N SER A 121 -10.22 2.56 11.22
CA SER A 121 -11.62 2.97 11.34
C SER A 121 -12.57 1.89 10.82
N LEU A 122 -12.25 1.25 9.69
CA LEU A 122 -13.00 0.11 9.15
C LEU A 122 -12.99 -1.08 10.11
N ALA A 123 -11.82 -1.44 10.64
CA ALA A 123 -11.68 -2.56 11.57
C ALA A 123 -12.45 -2.34 12.89
N ARG A 124 -12.54 -1.09 13.33
CA ARG A 124 -13.26 -0.74 14.56
C ARG A 124 -14.77 -0.66 14.37
N SER A 125 -15.23 -0.18 13.21
CA SER A 125 -16.65 0.09 12.98
C SER A 125 -17.37 -0.98 12.16
N PHE A 126 -16.72 -1.62 11.22
CA PHE A 126 -17.34 -2.49 10.23
C PHE A 126 -16.75 -3.91 10.18
N ALA A 127 -16.16 -4.38 11.29
CA ALA A 127 -15.69 -5.74 11.40
C ALA A 127 -16.85 -6.75 11.19
N GLY A 128 -16.64 -7.75 10.34
CA GLY A 128 -17.66 -8.75 9.99
C GLY A 128 -18.68 -8.28 8.94
N THR A 129 -18.43 -7.15 8.27
CA THR A 129 -19.30 -6.64 7.21
C THR A 129 -18.96 -7.29 5.88
N GLU A 130 -19.79 -8.22 5.42
CA GLU A 130 -19.52 -9.11 4.27
C GLU A 130 -19.13 -8.38 2.97
N ILE A 131 -19.76 -7.25 2.64
CA ILE A 131 -19.47 -6.49 1.43
C ILE A 131 -18.00 -6.07 1.33
N LEU A 132 -17.29 -5.94 2.47
CA LEU A 132 -15.87 -5.61 2.51
C LEU A 132 -15.00 -6.75 1.95
N ILE A 133 -15.46 -8.00 2.00
CA ILE A 133 -14.75 -9.13 1.40
C ILE A 133 -14.68 -8.95 -0.12
N TYR A 134 -15.80 -8.60 -0.75
CA TYR A 134 -15.87 -8.39 -2.21
C TYR A 134 -15.12 -7.13 -2.63
N ILE A 135 -15.30 -6.01 -1.90
CA ILE A 135 -14.56 -4.76 -2.14
C ILE A 135 -13.05 -5.01 -2.04
N GLY A 136 -12.61 -5.68 -0.98
CA GLY A 136 -11.20 -6.01 -0.78
C GLY A 136 -10.64 -6.94 -1.86
N THR A 137 -11.45 -7.88 -2.36
CA THR A 137 -11.06 -8.77 -3.46
C THR A 137 -10.80 -7.97 -4.75
N VAL A 138 -11.67 -7.03 -5.09
CA VAL A 138 -11.42 -6.12 -6.23
C VAL A 138 -10.16 -5.29 -6.01
N MET A 139 -9.91 -4.81 -4.76
CA MET A 139 -8.69 -4.07 -4.41
C MET A 139 -7.42 -4.92 -4.55
N VAL A 140 -7.50 -6.24 -4.44
CA VAL A 140 -6.36 -7.14 -4.66
C VAL A 140 -5.99 -7.21 -6.14
N PHE A 141 -6.95 -7.26 -7.05
CA PHE A 141 -6.67 -7.48 -8.48
C PHE A 141 -6.52 -6.19 -9.29
N TRP A 142 -7.42 -5.25 -9.12
CA TRP A 142 -7.46 -4.02 -9.91
C TRP A 142 -6.13 -3.26 -9.91
N PRO A 143 -5.52 -2.94 -8.75
CA PRO A 143 -4.25 -2.22 -8.73
C PRO A 143 -3.08 -3.01 -9.30
N LEU A 144 -3.15 -4.35 -9.28
CA LEU A 144 -2.10 -5.21 -9.82
C LEU A 144 -1.94 -5.04 -11.33
N ILE A 145 -3.06 -4.92 -12.06
CA ILE A 145 -3.06 -4.70 -13.52
C ILE A 145 -2.35 -3.39 -13.83
N TYR A 146 -2.69 -2.32 -13.10
CA TYR A 146 -2.08 -1.00 -13.30
C TYR A 146 -0.61 -0.98 -12.88
N ALA A 147 -0.27 -1.57 -11.75
CA ALA A 147 1.11 -1.68 -11.29
C ALA A 147 2.02 -2.41 -12.29
N ALA A 148 1.48 -3.43 -12.98
CA ALA A 148 2.24 -4.16 -13.99
C ALA A 148 2.52 -3.34 -15.25
N ALA A 149 1.65 -2.39 -15.61
CA ALA A 149 1.77 -1.57 -16.81
C ALA A 149 2.44 -0.20 -16.57
N GLU A 150 2.57 0.23 -15.32
CA GLU A 150 3.03 1.57 -14.94
C GLU A 150 4.54 1.74 -15.15
N ASN A 151 4.95 2.92 -15.61
CA ASN A 151 6.35 3.31 -15.84
C ASN A 151 7.01 4.02 -14.66
N ASP A 152 6.25 4.82 -13.88
CA ASP A 152 6.77 5.46 -12.67
C ASP A 152 6.82 4.45 -11.51
N LEU A 153 8.03 4.08 -11.06
CA LEU A 153 8.22 3.07 -10.03
C LEU A 153 7.64 3.47 -8.67
N ARG A 154 7.50 4.76 -8.37
CA ARG A 154 6.81 5.23 -7.16
C ARG A 154 5.30 5.06 -7.30
N ARG A 155 4.77 5.21 -8.52
CA ARG A 155 3.36 4.94 -8.85
C ARG A 155 3.06 3.44 -8.80
N VAL A 156 3.98 2.61 -9.29
CA VAL A 156 3.94 1.14 -9.09
C VAL A 156 3.79 0.80 -7.61
N LEU A 157 4.58 1.43 -6.74
CA LEU A 157 4.49 1.21 -5.30
C LEU A 157 3.17 1.70 -4.69
N ALA A 158 2.57 2.76 -5.23
CA ALA A 158 1.26 3.26 -4.79
C ALA A 158 0.14 2.27 -5.15
N TYR A 159 0.10 1.75 -6.37
CA TYR A 159 -0.82 0.66 -6.73
C TYR A 159 -0.56 -0.60 -5.91
N ALA A 160 0.71 -0.95 -5.71
CA ALA A 160 1.07 -2.08 -4.86
C ALA A 160 0.65 -1.89 -3.39
N LEU A 161 0.58 -0.66 -2.91
CA LEU A 161 0.04 -0.34 -1.59
C LEU A 161 -1.46 -0.62 -1.55
N ASN A 162 -2.20 -0.18 -2.58
CA ASN A 162 -3.64 -0.40 -2.65
C ASN A 162 -4.01 -1.90 -2.71
N ASN A 163 -3.25 -2.70 -3.46
CA ASN A 163 -3.41 -4.16 -3.43
C ASN A 163 -3.31 -4.73 -2.00
N GLN A 164 -2.34 -4.29 -1.20
CA GLN A 164 -2.16 -4.77 0.17
C GLN A 164 -3.21 -4.24 1.15
N LEU A 165 -3.82 -3.08 0.87
CA LEU A 165 -5.01 -2.62 1.60
C LEU A 165 -6.18 -3.57 1.36
N GLY A 166 -6.32 -4.15 0.16
CA GLY A 166 -7.31 -5.17 -0.16
C GLY A 166 -7.24 -6.38 0.78
N PHE A 167 -6.04 -6.87 1.10
CA PHE A 167 -5.85 -7.93 2.11
C PHE A 167 -6.44 -7.54 3.47
N MET A 168 -6.17 -6.32 3.91
CA MET A 168 -6.68 -5.83 5.20
C MET A 168 -8.20 -5.66 5.16
N VAL A 169 -8.75 -5.14 4.07
CA VAL A 169 -10.20 -4.93 3.90
C VAL A 169 -10.95 -6.27 3.89
N ILE A 170 -10.44 -7.31 3.22
CA ILE A 170 -10.98 -8.68 3.27
C ILE A 170 -11.00 -9.18 4.73
N ALA A 171 -9.89 -9.04 5.43
CA ALA A 171 -9.79 -9.51 6.81
C ALA A 171 -10.73 -8.74 7.77
N VAL A 172 -10.95 -7.44 7.53
CA VAL A 172 -12.00 -6.68 8.24
C VAL A 172 -13.38 -7.25 7.93
N GLY A 173 -13.66 -7.59 6.66
CA GLY A 173 -14.92 -8.21 6.26
C GLY A 173 -15.19 -9.56 6.93
N ILE A 174 -14.15 -10.38 7.13
CA ILE A 174 -14.24 -11.64 7.91
C ILE A 174 -14.53 -11.35 9.39
N GLY A 175 -13.91 -10.32 9.98
CA GLY A 175 -14.23 -9.80 11.30
C GLY A 175 -13.91 -10.68 12.50
N THR A 176 -13.35 -11.88 12.32
CA THR A 176 -12.96 -12.76 13.45
C THR A 176 -11.76 -12.18 14.20
N PRO A 177 -11.56 -12.53 15.50
CA PRO A 177 -10.37 -12.11 16.25
C PRO A 177 -9.04 -12.41 15.53
N LEU A 178 -8.92 -13.57 14.89
CA LEU A 178 -7.76 -13.94 14.10
C LEU A 178 -7.58 -13.01 12.88
N ALA A 179 -8.67 -12.68 12.18
CA ALA A 179 -8.66 -11.78 11.03
C ALA A 179 -8.25 -10.37 11.44
N LEU A 180 -8.81 -9.83 12.52
CA LEU A 180 -8.50 -8.50 13.04
C LEU A 180 -7.05 -8.40 13.56
N ASN A 181 -6.53 -9.46 14.17
CA ASN A 181 -5.09 -9.58 14.47
C ASN A 181 -4.28 -9.55 13.17
N GLY A 182 -4.72 -10.24 12.14
CA GLY A 182 -4.12 -10.18 10.81
C GLY A 182 -4.10 -8.77 10.23
N VAL A 183 -5.20 -8.00 10.37
CA VAL A 183 -5.27 -6.58 9.96
C VAL A 183 -4.22 -5.74 10.69
N ALA A 184 -4.17 -5.83 12.02
CA ALA A 184 -3.23 -5.06 12.84
C ALA A 184 -1.77 -5.41 12.52
N ALA A 185 -1.46 -6.71 12.50
CA ALA A 185 -0.12 -7.20 12.14
C ALA A 185 0.29 -6.78 10.72
N HIS A 186 -0.64 -6.91 9.76
CA HIS A 186 -0.33 -6.55 8.37
C HIS A 186 -0.20 -5.04 8.19
N ALA A 187 -0.95 -4.22 8.93
CA ALA A 187 -0.77 -2.77 8.92
C ALA A 187 0.65 -2.38 9.35
N VAL A 188 1.16 -2.95 10.46
CA VAL A 188 2.52 -2.70 10.95
C VAL A 188 3.58 -3.20 9.97
N ALA A 189 3.51 -4.46 9.55
CA ALA A 189 4.44 -5.04 8.60
C ALA A 189 4.46 -4.27 7.27
N HIS A 190 3.27 -3.90 6.77
CA HIS A 190 3.10 -3.14 5.55
C HIS A 190 3.70 -1.73 5.63
N ILE A 191 3.56 -1.04 6.77
CA ILE A 191 4.22 0.24 7.01
C ILE A 191 5.73 0.08 6.82
N LEU A 192 6.34 -0.92 7.43
CA LEU A 192 7.79 -1.11 7.40
C LEU A 192 8.30 -1.41 5.98
N TYR A 193 7.84 -2.49 5.34
CA TYR A 193 8.40 -2.88 4.05
C TYR A 193 8.03 -1.90 2.92
N LYS A 194 6.86 -1.25 2.99
CA LYS A 194 6.49 -0.21 2.01
C LYS A 194 7.30 1.06 2.20
N SER A 195 7.54 1.48 3.44
CA SER A 195 8.44 2.61 3.71
C SER A 195 9.84 2.34 3.17
N LEU A 196 10.37 1.13 3.36
CA LEU A 196 11.67 0.75 2.83
C LEU A 196 11.73 0.85 1.30
N LEU A 197 10.71 0.33 0.60
CA LEU A 197 10.64 0.42 -0.86
C LEU A 197 10.46 1.88 -1.34
N PHE A 198 9.63 2.69 -0.67
CA PHE A 198 9.48 4.11 -1.00
C PHE A 198 10.74 4.91 -0.70
N MET A 199 11.46 4.62 0.39
CA MET A 199 12.76 5.22 0.68
C MET A 199 13.78 4.87 -0.40
N ALA A 200 13.85 3.62 -0.85
CA ALA A 200 14.76 3.21 -1.93
C ALA A 200 14.46 3.94 -3.24
N MET A 201 13.18 3.99 -3.66
CA MET A 201 12.80 4.74 -4.86
C MET A 201 12.89 6.26 -4.66
N GLY A 202 12.74 6.75 -3.44
CA GLY A 202 13.01 8.14 -3.06
C GLY A 202 14.49 8.50 -3.20
N ALA A 203 15.39 7.61 -2.79
CA ALA A 203 16.83 7.76 -2.95
C ALA A 203 17.25 7.76 -4.44
N VAL A 204 16.64 6.86 -5.23
CA VAL A 204 16.84 6.84 -6.69
C VAL A 204 16.39 8.17 -7.29
N LEU A 205 15.17 8.65 -6.98
CA LEU A 205 14.68 9.94 -7.46
C LEU A 205 15.60 11.10 -7.04
N TYR A 206 16.08 11.11 -5.81
CA TYR A 206 16.97 12.15 -5.29
C TYR A 206 18.31 12.21 -6.05
N ARG A 207 18.85 11.06 -6.44
CA ARG A 207 20.15 10.96 -7.12
C ARG A 207 20.10 11.07 -8.63
N THR A 208 19.00 10.65 -9.25
CA THR A 208 18.87 10.58 -10.72
C THR A 208 17.91 11.63 -11.29
N GLY A 209 17.11 12.29 -10.45
CA GLY A 209 16.06 13.22 -10.87
C GLY A 209 14.80 12.51 -11.44
N THR A 210 14.81 11.19 -11.55
CA THR A 210 13.68 10.41 -12.11
C THR A 210 13.39 9.14 -11.33
N ALA A 211 12.12 8.72 -11.34
CA ALA A 211 11.68 7.40 -10.87
C ALA A 211 11.05 6.58 -12.01
N LYS A 212 11.15 7.04 -13.27
CA LYS A 212 10.60 6.34 -14.42
C LYS A 212 11.51 5.19 -14.85
N ALA A 213 10.97 3.98 -14.93
CA ALA A 213 11.70 2.78 -15.34
C ALA A 213 12.40 2.93 -16.70
N SER A 214 11.78 3.68 -17.64
CA SER A 214 12.36 3.95 -18.96
C SER A 214 13.68 4.74 -18.90
N GLY A 215 13.91 5.52 -17.85
CA GLY A 215 15.12 6.32 -17.65
C GLY A 215 16.11 5.71 -16.62
N LEU A 216 15.84 4.52 -16.10
CA LEU A 216 16.65 3.86 -15.07
C LEU A 216 17.27 2.57 -15.59
N GLY A 217 18.16 1.98 -14.81
CA GLY A 217 18.85 0.71 -15.06
C GLY A 217 20.34 0.83 -14.80
N GLY A 218 20.99 -0.27 -14.43
CA GLY A 218 22.43 -0.34 -14.15
C GLY A 218 22.87 0.34 -12.85
N LEU A 219 21.93 0.82 -12.03
CA LEU A 219 22.24 1.56 -10.80
C LEU A 219 22.92 0.72 -9.72
N TYR A 220 22.86 -0.64 -9.80
CA TYR A 220 23.56 -1.51 -8.83
C TYR A 220 25.06 -1.23 -8.75
N ARG A 221 25.66 -0.70 -9.82
CA ARG A 221 27.10 -0.37 -9.87
C ARG A 221 27.47 0.88 -9.05
N SER A 222 26.52 1.80 -8.88
CA SER A 222 26.76 3.08 -8.24
C SER A 222 25.93 3.31 -6.97
N MET A 223 24.85 2.54 -6.79
CA MET A 223 23.97 2.55 -5.64
C MET A 223 23.76 1.13 -5.07
N PRO A 224 24.83 0.37 -4.75
CA PRO A 224 24.73 -1.05 -4.36
C PRO A 224 23.99 -1.23 -3.02
N ILE A 225 24.18 -0.35 -2.05
CA ILE A 225 23.50 -0.46 -0.75
C ILE A 225 22.02 -0.17 -0.90
N THR A 226 21.66 0.88 -1.65
CA THR A 226 20.24 1.19 -1.96
C THR A 226 19.60 0.01 -2.73
N ALA A 227 20.32 -0.62 -3.68
CA ALA A 227 19.81 -1.78 -4.41
C ALA A 227 19.55 -2.97 -3.47
N LEU A 228 20.49 -3.28 -2.57
CA LEU A 228 20.35 -4.34 -1.57
C LEU A 228 19.14 -4.09 -0.67
N LEU A 229 19.01 -2.87 -0.12
CA LEU A 229 17.90 -2.52 0.77
C LEU A 229 16.54 -2.52 0.04
N CYS A 230 16.51 -2.17 -1.26
CA CYS A 230 15.32 -2.32 -2.08
C CYS A 230 14.92 -3.79 -2.25
N ILE A 231 15.88 -4.69 -2.50
CA ILE A 231 15.65 -6.14 -2.58
C ILE A 231 15.12 -6.66 -1.24
N VAL A 232 15.74 -6.27 -0.12
CA VAL A 232 15.26 -6.63 1.22
C VAL A 232 13.83 -6.17 1.44
N GLY A 233 13.46 -4.95 1.02
CA GLY A 233 12.10 -4.43 1.08
C GLY A 233 11.11 -5.26 0.24
N GLY A 234 11.54 -5.74 -0.93
CA GLY A 234 10.78 -6.67 -1.76
C GLY A 234 10.56 -8.02 -1.08
N LEU A 235 11.63 -8.63 -0.56
CA LEU A 235 11.57 -9.90 0.16
C LEU A 235 10.70 -9.78 1.43
N ALA A 236 10.80 -8.67 2.15
CA ALA A 236 10.04 -8.44 3.38
C ALA A 236 8.51 -8.42 3.20
N MET A 237 8.02 -8.34 1.96
CA MET A 237 6.59 -8.41 1.67
C MET A 237 5.98 -9.79 1.91
N SER A 238 6.74 -10.88 1.74
CA SER A 238 6.16 -12.23 1.68
C SER A 238 7.11 -13.35 2.07
N THR A 239 8.41 -13.12 2.15
CA THR A 239 9.39 -14.18 2.40
C THR A 239 9.40 -14.57 3.88
N PRO A 240 9.47 -15.89 4.22
CA PRO A 240 9.72 -16.32 5.59
C PRO A 240 10.90 -15.56 6.21
N LEU A 241 10.93 -15.42 7.52
CA LEU A 241 11.85 -14.62 8.33
C LEU A 241 11.56 -13.11 8.35
N PHE A 242 10.57 -12.62 7.62
CA PHE A 242 10.17 -11.22 7.63
C PHE A 242 8.75 -11.01 8.16
N ALA A 243 8.48 -9.80 8.66
CA ALA A 243 7.19 -9.42 9.23
C ALA A 243 5.99 -9.61 8.27
N GLY A 244 6.21 -9.42 6.95
CA GLY A 244 5.19 -9.60 5.94
C GLY A 244 4.69 -11.04 5.81
N PHE A 245 5.56 -12.03 6.04
CA PHE A 245 5.16 -13.43 6.08
C PHE A 245 4.24 -13.71 7.27
N VAL A 246 4.62 -13.31 8.48
CA VAL A 246 3.84 -13.51 9.70
C VAL A 246 2.44 -12.89 9.57
N SER A 247 2.37 -11.66 9.09
CA SER A 247 1.10 -10.94 8.96
C SER A 247 0.19 -11.49 7.87
N LYS A 248 0.75 -11.93 6.74
CA LYS A 248 -0.02 -12.57 5.66
C LYS A 248 -0.53 -13.95 6.04
N SER A 249 0.26 -14.74 6.76
CA SER A 249 -0.20 -16.05 7.24
C SER A 249 -1.41 -15.92 8.15
N LEU A 250 -1.46 -14.91 9.04
CA LEU A 250 -2.64 -14.62 9.86
C LEU A 250 -3.89 -14.35 9.01
N ILE A 251 -3.78 -13.49 7.98
CA ILE A 251 -4.91 -13.17 7.09
C ILE A 251 -5.34 -14.41 6.30
N LEU A 252 -4.40 -15.12 5.65
CA LEU A 252 -4.71 -16.31 4.86
C LEU A 252 -5.37 -17.41 5.69
N SER A 253 -4.87 -17.63 6.91
CA SER A 253 -5.47 -18.59 7.84
C SER A 253 -6.86 -18.18 8.31
N SER A 254 -7.12 -16.88 8.48
CA SER A 254 -8.45 -16.40 8.86
C SER A 254 -9.47 -16.64 7.75
N VAL A 255 -9.08 -16.41 6.49
CA VAL A 255 -9.93 -16.66 5.31
C VAL A 255 -10.16 -18.16 5.12
N ALA A 256 -9.12 -19.00 5.28
CA ALA A 256 -9.25 -20.45 5.22
C ALA A 256 -10.21 -20.99 6.29
N LYS A 257 -10.12 -20.49 7.53
CA LYS A 257 -11.03 -20.86 8.63
C LYS A 257 -12.48 -20.37 8.43
N ALA A 258 -12.68 -19.31 7.64
CA ALA A 258 -14.00 -18.84 7.25
C ALA A 258 -14.62 -19.66 6.08
N TYR A 259 -13.92 -20.69 5.60
CA TYR A 259 -14.33 -21.52 4.46
C TYR A 259 -14.58 -20.74 3.16
N GLU A 260 -13.75 -19.73 2.89
CA GLU A 260 -13.80 -18.88 1.69
C GLU A 260 -12.69 -19.28 0.68
N PRO A 261 -12.81 -20.45 -0.01
CA PRO A 261 -11.70 -20.99 -0.83
C PRO A 261 -11.36 -20.10 -2.03
N LEU A 262 -12.34 -19.44 -2.64
CA LEU A 262 -12.12 -18.53 -3.78
C LEU A 262 -11.38 -17.26 -3.34
N ILE A 263 -11.75 -16.70 -2.20
CA ILE A 263 -11.09 -15.52 -1.63
C ILE A 263 -9.67 -15.88 -1.20
N TRP A 264 -9.48 -17.07 -0.61
CA TRP A 264 -8.15 -17.56 -0.26
C TRP A 264 -7.24 -17.70 -1.49
N ALA A 265 -7.73 -18.32 -2.56
CA ALA A 265 -7.01 -18.44 -3.83
C ALA A 265 -6.72 -17.04 -4.44
N ALA A 266 -7.68 -16.13 -4.39
CA ALA A 266 -7.52 -14.75 -4.84
C ALA A 266 -6.39 -14.03 -4.08
N LEU A 267 -6.29 -14.19 -2.77
CA LEU A 267 -5.22 -13.63 -1.95
C LEU A 267 -3.85 -14.23 -2.31
N LEU A 268 -3.76 -15.55 -2.54
CA LEU A 268 -2.50 -16.18 -2.97
C LEU A 268 -2.05 -15.62 -4.32
N PHE A 269 -2.96 -15.56 -5.29
CA PHE A 269 -2.66 -15.02 -6.62
C PHE A 269 -2.26 -13.53 -6.55
N GLY A 270 -3.01 -12.73 -5.80
CA GLY A 270 -2.70 -11.31 -5.56
C GLY A 270 -1.35 -11.11 -4.87
N SER A 271 -1.00 -12.02 -3.92
CA SER A 271 0.31 -12.01 -3.26
C SER A 271 1.46 -12.33 -4.23
N ALA A 272 1.29 -13.34 -5.08
CA ALA A 272 2.26 -13.70 -6.11
C ALA A 272 2.47 -12.56 -7.10
N GLY A 273 1.36 -12.01 -7.62
CA GLY A 273 1.40 -10.93 -8.60
C GLY A 273 2.06 -9.66 -8.09
N ILE A 274 1.74 -9.24 -6.85
CA ILE A 274 2.35 -8.03 -6.30
C ILE A 274 3.81 -8.24 -5.89
N PHE A 275 4.17 -9.45 -5.44
CA PHE A 275 5.57 -9.79 -5.20
C PHE A 275 6.38 -9.74 -6.51
N TYR A 276 5.82 -10.27 -7.61
CA TYR A 276 6.42 -10.15 -8.94
C TYR A 276 6.64 -8.68 -9.32
N VAL A 277 5.63 -7.83 -9.21
CA VAL A 277 5.68 -6.44 -9.70
C VAL A 277 6.55 -5.56 -8.82
N ALA A 278 6.33 -5.56 -7.52
CA ALA A 278 6.99 -4.65 -6.58
C ALA A 278 8.22 -5.25 -5.90
N GLY A 279 8.26 -6.57 -5.72
CA GLY A 279 9.38 -7.25 -5.07
C GLY A 279 10.50 -7.66 -6.02
N VAL A 280 10.19 -8.00 -7.27
CA VAL A 280 11.16 -8.53 -8.22
C VAL A 280 11.38 -7.57 -9.40
N ARG A 281 10.31 -7.25 -10.15
CA ARG A 281 10.40 -6.43 -11.38
C ARG A 281 10.86 -5.00 -11.10
N LEU A 282 10.38 -4.38 -10.02
CA LEU A 282 10.76 -3.00 -9.68
C LEU A 282 12.26 -2.88 -9.37
N PRO A 283 12.88 -3.69 -8.47
CA PRO A 283 14.33 -3.67 -8.28
C PRO A 283 15.10 -3.99 -9.57
N TYR A 284 14.62 -4.95 -10.37
CA TYR A 284 15.24 -5.28 -11.64
C TYR A 284 15.29 -4.06 -12.58
N LEU A 285 14.17 -3.39 -12.79
CA LEU A 285 14.10 -2.23 -13.70
C LEU A 285 14.95 -1.05 -13.23
N ALA A 286 15.00 -0.79 -11.91
CA ALA A 286 15.75 0.31 -11.36
C ALA A 286 17.26 0.04 -11.35
N PHE A 287 17.66 -1.15 -10.92
CA PHE A 287 19.08 -1.42 -10.58
C PHE A 287 19.80 -2.36 -11.55
N PHE A 288 19.10 -3.37 -12.11
CA PHE A 288 19.74 -4.46 -12.87
C PHE A 288 19.40 -4.46 -14.37
N GLY A 289 18.45 -3.64 -14.79
CA GLY A 289 18.11 -3.49 -16.19
C GLY A 289 19.25 -2.88 -17.01
N GLU A 290 19.03 -2.66 -18.30
CA GLU A 290 19.98 -2.02 -19.22
C GLU A 290 20.53 -0.71 -18.64
N ASP A 291 21.86 -0.59 -18.61
CA ASP A 291 22.56 0.54 -18.00
C ASP A 291 22.34 1.84 -18.80
N LYS A 292 21.47 2.71 -18.30
CA LYS A 292 21.18 4.03 -18.91
C LYS A 292 22.24 5.08 -18.57
N PHE A 293 23.17 4.77 -17.68
CA PHE A 293 24.24 5.66 -17.24
C PHE A 293 25.62 5.23 -17.76
N ALA A 294 25.69 4.27 -18.68
CA ALA A 294 26.97 3.76 -19.20
C ALA A 294 27.81 4.84 -19.90
N GLY A 295 27.17 5.80 -20.59
CA GLY A 295 27.85 6.94 -21.25
C GLY A 295 27.74 8.27 -20.51
N ALA A 296 27.21 8.30 -19.28
CA ALA A 296 27.05 9.52 -18.54
C ALA A 296 28.43 10.02 -18.02
N PRO A 297 28.73 11.32 -18.09
CA PRO A 297 29.99 11.90 -17.61
C PRO A 297 30.18 11.69 -16.09
N VAL A 298 29.07 11.64 -15.34
CA VAL A 298 29.09 11.32 -13.90
C VAL A 298 27.96 10.37 -13.60
N ARG A 299 28.26 9.21 -13.01
CA ARG A 299 27.25 8.28 -12.53
C ARG A 299 26.57 8.80 -11.26
N PRO A 300 25.25 8.52 -11.05
CA PRO A 300 24.59 8.83 -9.79
C PRO A 300 25.33 8.22 -8.61
N LYS A 301 25.60 8.99 -7.58
CA LYS A 301 26.26 8.52 -6.35
C LYS A 301 25.28 7.72 -5.49
N GLU A 302 25.81 6.91 -4.55
CA GLU A 302 25.01 6.25 -3.52
C GLU A 302 24.16 7.26 -2.72
N ALA A 303 23.05 6.80 -2.14
CA ALA A 303 22.19 7.60 -1.29
C ALA A 303 22.99 8.22 -0.12
N PRO A 304 22.60 9.41 0.40
CA PRO A 304 23.20 9.96 1.59
C PRO A 304 23.12 9.01 2.78
N TRP A 305 24.13 9.05 3.67
CA TRP A 305 24.23 8.13 4.79
C TRP A 305 22.99 8.11 5.72
N ASN A 306 22.36 9.27 5.92
CA ASN A 306 21.13 9.38 6.72
C ASN A 306 19.96 8.63 6.09
N MET A 307 19.83 8.64 4.75
CA MET A 307 18.83 7.83 4.05
C MET A 307 19.15 6.34 4.14
N LEU A 308 20.43 5.97 3.99
CA LEU A 308 20.89 4.58 4.15
C LEU A 308 20.63 4.05 5.56
N LEU A 309 20.91 4.86 6.58
CA LEU A 309 20.65 4.52 7.97
C LEU A 309 19.14 4.28 8.21
N ALA A 310 18.28 5.18 7.74
CA ALA A 310 16.83 5.03 7.87
C ALA A 310 16.33 3.75 7.18
N MET A 311 16.81 3.47 5.96
CA MET A 311 16.49 2.23 5.24
C MET A 311 17.01 0.99 5.98
N GLY A 312 18.24 1.04 6.51
CA GLY A 312 18.86 -0.04 7.27
C GLY A 312 18.09 -0.38 8.54
N LEU A 313 17.71 0.64 9.32
CA LEU A 313 16.89 0.46 10.53
C LEU A 313 15.51 -0.12 10.20
N THR A 314 14.89 0.34 9.13
CA THR A 314 13.59 -0.19 8.68
C THR A 314 13.72 -1.65 8.21
N ALA A 315 14.77 -2.00 7.48
CA ALA A 315 15.05 -3.36 7.06
C ALA A 315 15.28 -4.29 8.26
N ALA A 316 16.07 -3.84 9.24
CA ALA A 316 16.30 -4.56 10.49
C ALA A 316 15.00 -4.78 11.27
N SER A 317 14.10 -3.78 11.32
CA SER A 317 12.77 -3.92 11.95
C SER A 317 11.90 -4.95 11.22
N CYS A 318 11.90 -4.98 9.89
CA CYS A 318 11.18 -5.99 9.12
C CYS A 318 11.65 -7.41 9.46
N PHE A 319 12.95 -7.58 9.62
CA PHE A 319 13.56 -8.86 9.94
C PHE A 319 13.31 -9.24 11.42
N ALA A 320 13.50 -8.31 12.34
CA ALA A 320 13.29 -8.54 13.77
C ALA A 320 11.86 -9.02 14.09
N LEU A 321 10.85 -8.35 13.53
CA LEU A 321 9.45 -8.75 13.73
C LEU A 321 9.12 -10.11 13.07
N GLY A 322 9.81 -10.47 12.01
CA GLY A 322 9.66 -11.80 11.41
C GLY A 322 10.29 -12.90 12.24
N LEU A 323 11.48 -12.66 12.82
CA LEU A 323 12.18 -13.63 13.66
C LEU A 323 11.57 -13.79 15.05
N MET A 324 10.85 -12.79 15.53
CA MET A 324 10.25 -12.77 16.87
C MET A 324 8.70 -12.74 16.77
N PRO A 325 8.06 -13.75 16.14
CA PRO A 325 6.61 -13.73 15.90
C PRO A 325 5.80 -13.71 17.20
N ALA A 326 6.24 -14.38 18.24
CA ALA A 326 5.56 -14.37 19.54
C ALA A 326 5.52 -12.96 20.15
N THR A 327 6.65 -12.25 20.15
CA THR A 327 6.71 -10.85 20.61
C THR A 327 5.85 -9.95 19.70
N PHE A 328 5.87 -10.15 18.39
CA PHE A 328 5.03 -9.39 17.47
C PHE A 328 3.55 -9.61 17.76
N MET A 329 3.14 -10.86 18.00
CA MET A 329 1.75 -11.20 18.30
C MET A 329 1.27 -10.70 19.66
N SER A 330 2.15 -10.57 20.66
CA SER A 330 1.77 -10.03 21.98
C SER A 330 1.29 -8.58 21.96
N PHE A 331 1.58 -7.81 20.90
CA PHE A 331 1.07 -6.45 20.70
C PHE A 331 -0.26 -6.40 19.94
N LEU A 332 -0.80 -7.54 19.49
CA LEU A 332 -2.04 -7.58 18.72
C LEU A 332 -3.27 -7.45 19.64
N PRO A 333 -4.40 -6.95 19.11
CA PRO A 333 -5.56 -6.58 19.93
C PRO A 333 -6.29 -7.75 20.59
N TYR A 334 -6.14 -8.98 20.10
CA TYR A 334 -6.85 -10.15 20.60
C TYR A 334 -5.86 -11.26 20.97
N ASP A 335 -6.12 -11.91 22.10
CA ASP A 335 -5.35 -13.09 22.50
C ASP A 335 -5.82 -14.31 21.71
N VAL A 336 -5.08 -14.67 20.68
CA VAL A 336 -5.35 -15.82 19.78
C VAL A 336 -4.08 -16.64 19.65
N ALA A 337 -4.15 -17.90 20.07
CA ALA A 337 -3.06 -18.85 19.87
C ALA A 337 -2.87 -19.10 18.35
N TYR A 338 -1.72 -18.72 17.82
CA TYR A 338 -1.40 -18.86 16.40
C TYR A 338 0.11 -19.06 16.19
N ASP A 339 0.45 -20.04 15.35
CA ASP A 339 1.82 -20.23 14.88
C ASP A 339 1.91 -19.89 13.38
N ALA A 340 2.71 -18.87 13.06
CA ALA A 340 2.94 -18.44 11.69
C ALA A 340 3.90 -19.38 10.94
N TYR A 341 4.79 -20.08 11.66
CA TYR A 341 5.87 -20.89 11.09
C TYR A 341 5.55 -22.38 11.01
N THR A 342 4.28 -22.73 10.78
CA THR A 342 3.93 -24.12 10.48
C THR A 342 4.55 -24.55 9.14
N PRO A 343 4.87 -25.86 8.97
CA PRO A 343 5.36 -26.39 7.70
C PRO A 343 4.47 -26.04 6.50
N ASP A 344 3.15 -26.08 6.67
CA ASP A 344 2.18 -25.79 5.62
C ASP A 344 2.23 -24.31 5.18
N HIS A 345 2.34 -23.38 6.12
CA HIS A 345 2.47 -21.95 5.80
C HIS A 345 3.78 -21.65 5.08
N ILE A 346 4.88 -22.24 5.56
CA ILE A 346 6.20 -22.09 4.94
C ILE A 346 6.18 -22.67 3.52
N LEU A 347 5.67 -23.89 3.35
CA LEU A 347 5.63 -24.56 2.05
C LEU A 347 4.77 -23.80 1.06
N THR A 348 3.55 -23.41 1.44
CA THR A 348 2.64 -22.61 0.61
C THR A 348 3.32 -21.33 0.15
N GLN A 349 3.98 -20.62 1.06
CA GLN A 349 4.64 -19.35 0.71
C GLN A 349 5.86 -19.55 -0.17
N LEU A 350 6.67 -20.59 0.08
CA LEU A 350 7.82 -20.93 -0.77
C LEU A 350 7.38 -21.34 -2.18
N GLN A 351 6.25 -22.06 -2.32
CA GLN A 351 5.66 -22.38 -3.63
C GLN A 351 5.27 -21.09 -4.37
N VAL A 352 4.56 -20.16 -3.72
CA VAL A 352 4.19 -18.86 -4.32
C VAL A 352 5.43 -18.08 -4.79
N LEU A 353 6.47 -18.01 -3.95
CA LEU A 353 7.72 -17.34 -4.28
C LEU A 353 8.46 -18.03 -5.44
N SER A 354 8.53 -19.35 -5.43
CA SER A 354 9.19 -20.15 -6.48
C SER A 354 8.48 -20.01 -7.82
N PHE A 355 7.15 -20.11 -7.87
CA PHE A 355 6.39 -19.87 -9.09
C PHE A 355 6.58 -18.45 -9.61
N THR A 356 6.61 -17.45 -8.72
CA THR A 356 6.88 -16.07 -9.11
C THR A 356 8.27 -15.90 -9.69
N ALA A 357 9.29 -16.53 -9.10
CA ALA A 357 10.67 -16.50 -9.60
C ALA A 357 10.80 -17.20 -10.95
N ILE A 358 10.17 -18.37 -11.12
CA ILE A 358 10.13 -19.11 -12.41
C ILE A 358 9.45 -18.27 -13.48
N ALA A 359 8.30 -17.67 -13.18
CA ALA A 359 7.58 -16.80 -14.10
C ALA A 359 8.43 -15.58 -14.50
N PHE A 360 9.11 -14.94 -13.54
CA PHE A 360 10.02 -13.83 -13.85
C PHE A 360 11.16 -14.27 -14.76
N PHE A 361 11.82 -15.39 -14.44
CA PHE A 361 12.93 -15.89 -15.24
C PHE A 361 12.50 -16.29 -16.65
N ALA A 362 11.35 -16.93 -16.80
CA ALA A 362 10.78 -17.26 -18.11
C ALA A 362 10.48 -16.00 -18.93
N LEU A 363 9.80 -15.02 -18.35
CA LEU A 363 9.50 -13.75 -19.03
C LEU A 363 10.78 -13.00 -19.40
N TRP A 364 11.80 -13.02 -18.55
CA TRP A 364 13.12 -12.44 -18.82
C TRP A 364 13.81 -13.17 -19.98
N ARG A 365 13.84 -14.50 -19.95
CA ARG A 365 14.49 -15.35 -20.98
C ARG A 365 13.88 -15.18 -22.35
N PHE A 366 12.57 -15.00 -22.41
CA PHE A 366 11.86 -14.78 -23.67
C PHE A 366 11.79 -13.30 -24.08
N GLY A 367 12.45 -12.40 -23.39
CA GLY A 367 12.46 -10.96 -23.69
C GLY A 367 11.10 -10.27 -23.50
N LEU A 368 10.21 -10.88 -22.73
CA LEU A 368 8.85 -10.37 -22.49
C LEU A 368 8.79 -9.35 -21.33
N ILE A 369 9.86 -9.19 -20.56
CA ILE A 369 9.97 -8.08 -19.59
C ILE A 369 10.27 -6.81 -20.38
N LYS A 370 9.24 -6.28 -21.02
CA LYS A 370 9.34 -4.98 -21.69
C LYS A 370 9.37 -3.87 -20.65
N ARG A 371 10.16 -2.83 -20.94
CA ARG A 371 10.05 -1.57 -20.21
C ARG A 371 8.69 -0.97 -20.52
N PRO A 372 7.95 -0.46 -19.51
CA PRO A 372 6.71 0.25 -19.78
C PRO A 372 6.96 1.41 -20.74
N ALA A 373 6.03 1.64 -21.65
CA ALA A 373 6.10 2.79 -22.55
C ALA A 373 6.09 4.10 -21.74
N PRO A 374 6.82 5.15 -22.19
CA PRO A 374 6.69 6.46 -21.59
C PRO A 374 5.25 6.95 -21.79
N GLY A 375 4.57 7.26 -20.72
CA GLY A 375 3.18 7.75 -20.78
C GLY A 375 2.49 7.65 -19.43
N ILE A 376 1.30 8.21 -19.34
CA ILE A 376 0.42 8.08 -18.20
C ILE A 376 -0.57 6.96 -18.50
N LEU A 377 -0.63 5.95 -17.64
CA LEU A 377 -1.63 4.91 -17.72
C LEU A 377 -3.02 5.52 -17.44
N VAL A 378 -3.99 5.16 -18.27
CA VAL A 378 -5.39 5.60 -18.12
C VAL A 378 -6.06 4.77 -17.02
N ASP A 379 -6.55 5.44 -15.98
CA ASP A 379 -7.28 4.83 -14.88
C ASP A 379 -8.77 5.27 -14.88
N SER A 380 -9.55 4.83 -13.90
CA SER A 380 -11.00 5.07 -13.79
C SER A 380 -11.41 6.55 -13.86
N ASP A 381 -10.51 7.47 -13.61
CA ASP A 381 -10.72 8.92 -13.71
C ASP A 381 -10.37 9.54 -15.09
N TRP A 382 -10.09 8.72 -16.09
CA TRP A 382 -9.69 9.18 -17.42
C TRP A 382 -10.70 10.17 -18.05
N LEU A 383 -11.98 9.90 -17.93
CA LEU A 383 -13.02 10.76 -18.45
C LEU A 383 -12.96 12.15 -17.81
N ASN A 384 -12.80 12.20 -16.48
CA ASN A 384 -12.71 13.47 -15.73
C ASN A 384 -11.45 14.25 -16.13
N ARG A 385 -10.32 13.58 -16.35
CA ARG A 385 -9.08 14.23 -16.82
C ARG A 385 -9.24 14.81 -18.22
N ARG A 386 -9.91 14.11 -19.14
CA ARG A 386 -10.18 14.62 -20.49
C ARG A 386 -11.13 15.80 -20.50
N LEU A 387 -12.21 15.73 -19.70
CA LEU A 387 -13.17 16.83 -19.57
C LEU A 387 -12.53 18.08 -18.95
N ALA A 388 -11.62 17.92 -17.99
CA ALA A 388 -10.88 19.03 -17.41
C ALA A 388 -9.92 19.68 -18.42
N LEU A 389 -9.23 18.89 -19.25
CA LEU A 389 -8.38 19.40 -20.33
C LEU A 389 -9.20 20.11 -21.41
N ALA A 390 -10.39 19.60 -21.78
CA ALA A 390 -11.28 20.24 -22.74
C ALA A 390 -11.90 21.56 -22.26
N ARG A 391 -11.94 21.80 -20.93
CA ARG A 391 -12.38 23.06 -20.35
C ARG A 391 -11.26 24.10 -20.17
N ALA A 392 -10.00 23.68 -20.27
CA ALA A 392 -8.82 24.52 -20.16
C ALA A 392 -8.28 25.00 -21.53
N LEU A 393 -8.81 24.46 -22.64
CA LEU A 393 -8.63 24.90 -24.03
C LEU A 393 -9.80 25.78 -24.47
#